data_c694236a900338dc98a4ba7e41016ab1
#
_entry.id   c694236a900338dc98a4ba7e41016ab1
#
_cell.length_a   1.000
_cell.length_b   1.000
_cell.length_c   1.000
_cell.angle_alpha   90.00
_cell.angle_beta   90.00
_cell.angle_gamma   90.00
#
_symmetry.space_group_name_H-M   'P 1'
#
loop_
_entity.id
_entity.type
_entity.pdbx_description
1 polymer ?
#
loop_
_entity_poly.entity_id
_entity_poly.type
_entity_poly.pdbx_seq_one_letter_code
_entity_poly.pdbx_strand_id
1 'polypeptide(L)'
;MVEVVAALIWDNEKFLICQRPANKACPLLWEFVGGKVESGETKEQALVRECQEELDITLDVGEPFMDVVHEYPDINVHLTLFNAKIMSGVPRLIEHNAIAWITPNEISHYEFCPADQEILKEIILRTKA
;
A
#
# COMPACT_ATOMS: atom_id res chain seq x y z
N MET A 1 -18.15 6.60 5.24
CA MET A 1 -16.94 5.76 5.16
C MET A 1 -16.07 6.22 3.99
N VAL A 2 -14.79 6.38 4.21
CA VAL A 2 -13.87 6.80 3.15
C VAL A 2 -13.31 5.56 2.46
N GLU A 3 -13.38 5.53 1.13
CA GLU A 3 -12.81 4.45 0.33
C GLU A 3 -11.34 4.76 0.01
N VAL A 4 -10.47 3.86 0.40
CA VAL A 4 -9.02 3.96 0.17
C VAL A 4 -8.53 2.71 -0.52
N VAL A 5 -7.59 2.85 -1.42
CA VAL A 5 -6.96 1.73 -2.11
C VAL A 5 -5.47 1.71 -1.84
N ALA A 6 -4.89 0.54 -1.85
CA ALA A 6 -3.45 0.36 -1.71
C ALA A 6 -2.98 -0.81 -2.56
N ALA A 7 -1.69 -0.83 -2.86
CA ALA A 7 -1.09 -1.83 -3.73
C ALA A 7 -0.09 -2.69 -2.97
N LEU A 8 -0.26 -4.01 -3.08
CA LEU A 8 0.73 -5.00 -2.70
C LEU A 8 1.49 -5.35 -3.98
N ILE A 9 2.58 -4.62 -4.21
CA ILE A 9 3.36 -4.71 -5.44
C ILE A 9 4.43 -5.77 -5.27
N TRP A 10 4.32 -6.85 -6.03
CA TRP A 10 5.26 -7.98 -5.98
C TRP A 10 6.33 -7.88 -7.07
N ASP A 11 7.55 -8.24 -6.69
CA ASP A 11 8.65 -8.54 -7.61
C ASP A 11 9.30 -9.82 -7.10
N ASN A 12 8.94 -10.94 -7.73
CA ASN A 12 9.31 -12.28 -7.27
C ASN A 12 8.80 -12.51 -5.83
N GLU A 13 9.69 -12.74 -4.88
CA GLU A 13 9.34 -13.05 -3.49
C GLU A 13 9.28 -11.82 -2.60
N LYS A 14 9.55 -10.63 -3.17
CA LYS A 14 9.57 -9.38 -2.41
C LYS A 14 8.38 -8.49 -2.77
N PHE A 15 7.97 -7.69 -1.82
CA PHE A 15 6.95 -6.67 -2.06
C PHE A 15 7.44 -5.31 -1.61
N LEU A 16 6.86 -4.27 -2.21
CA LEU A 16 7.26 -2.88 -2.00
C LEU A 16 6.56 -2.29 -0.79
N ILE A 17 7.33 -1.65 0.09
CA ILE A 17 6.82 -0.84 1.18
C ILE A 17 7.41 0.57 1.08
N CYS A 18 6.65 1.54 1.58
CA CYS A 18 7.00 2.95 1.49
C CYS A 18 6.99 3.57 2.89
N GLN A 19 7.98 4.40 3.19
CA GLN A 19 8.06 5.09 4.47
C GLN A 19 7.45 6.48 4.35
N ARG A 20 6.48 6.78 5.23
CA ARG A 20 5.82 8.08 5.26
C ARG A 20 6.82 9.18 5.64
N PRO A 21 6.67 10.39 5.06
CA PRO A 21 7.55 11.49 5.42
C PRO A 21 7.31 11.95 6.87
N ALA A 22 8.30 12.63 7.44
CA ALA A 22 8.28 13.07 8.83
C ALA A 22 7.20 14.14 9.12
N ASN A 23 6.73 14.83 8.09
CA ASN A 23 5.78 15.94 8.22
C ASN A 23 4.32 15.58 7.99
N LYS A 24 3.99 14.29 7.92
CA LYS A 24 2.63 13.80 7.75
C LYS A 24 2.20 12.92 8.94
N ALA A 25 0.91 12.57 8.99
CA ALA A 25 0.40 11.64 10.00
C ALA A 25 1.16 10.32 9.93
N CYS A 26 1.28 9.62 11.06
CA CYS A 26 2.10 8.40 11.18
C CYS A 26 3.51 8.63 10.66
N PRO A 27 4.23 9.65 11.18
CA PRO A 27 5.52 10.04 10.62
C PRO A 27 6.54 8.91 10.67
N LEU A 28 7.24 8.71 9.55
CA LEU A 28 8.30 7.70 9.40
C LEU A 28 7.87 6.25 9.61
N LEU A 29 6.57 5.99 9.69
CA LEU A 29 6.04 4.62 9.66
C LEU A 29 5.94 4.13 8.23
N TRP A 30 5.98 2.82 8.06
CA TRP A 30 5.89 2.18 6.75
C TRP A 30 4.46 1.86 6.38
N GLU A 31 4.18 1.85 5.08
CA GLU A 31 2.84 1.61 4.54
C GLU A 31 2.93 1.03 3.13
N PHE A 32 1.77 0.62 2.61
CA PHE A 32 1.62 0.32 1.20
C PHE A 32 1.25 1.60 0.46
N VAL A 33 1.73 1.76 -0.77
CA VAL A 33 1.40 2.92 -1.58
C VAL A 33 -0.09 2.90 -1.96
N GLY A 34 -0.72 4.05 -1.93
CA GLY A 34 -2.13 4.18 -2.30
C GLY A 34 -2.72 5.51 -1.86
N GLY A 35 -4.03 5.59 -1.83
CA GLY A 35 -4.72 6.80 -1.43
C GLY A 35 -6.23 6.69 -1.60
N LYS A 36 -6.89 7.83 -1.51
CA LYS A 36 -8.35 7.91 -1.57
C LYS A 36 -8.87 7.72 -3.00
N VAL A 37 -9.99 7.02 -3.11
CA VAL A 37 -10.74 6.93 -4.36
C VAL A 37 -11.48 8.25 -4.55
N GLU A 38 -11.29 8.89 -5.70
CA GLU A 38 -11.96 10.14 -6.02
C GLU A 38 -13.27 9.88 -6.74
N SER A 39 -14.15 10.90 -6.74
CA SER A 39 -15.44 10.81 -7.41
C SER A 39 -15.27 10.48 -8.90
N GLY A 40 -16.01 9.48 -9.37
CA GLY A 40 -15.97 9.06 -10.77
C GLY A 40 -14.88 8.05 -11.10
N GLU A 41 -14.02 7.69 -10.14
CA GLU A 41 -12.99 6.67 -10.34
C GLU A 41 -13.46 5.30 -9.87
N THR A 42 -13.01 4.25 -10.56
CA THR A 42 -13.04 2.91 -9.99
C THR A 42 -11.88 2.80 -8.99
N LYS A 43 -11.91 1.76 -8.15
CA LYS A 43 -10.80 1.50 -7.22
C LYS A 43 -9.49 1.27 -7.97
N GLU A 44 -9.54 0.51 -9.06
CA GLU A 44 -8.36 0.23 -9.89
C GLU A 44 -7.79 1.50 -10.51
N GLN A 45 -8.66 2.38 -11.04
CA GLN A 45 -8.24 3.65 -11.61
C GLN A 45 -7.57 4.54 -10.56
N ALA A 46 -8.14 4.59 -9.36
CA ALA A 46 -7.57 5.36 -8.26
C ALA A 46 -6.17 4.86 -7.91
N LEU A 47 -6.00 3.54 -7.85
CA LEU A 47 -4.72 2.94 -7.51
C LEU A 47 -3.65 3.23 -8.58
N VAL A 48 -4.01 3.11 -9.86
CA VAL A 48 -3.10 3.46 -10.96
C VAL A 48 -2.67 4.92 -10.85
N ARG A 49 -3.62 5.82 -10.61
CA ARG A 49 -3.34 7.25 -10.47
C ARG A 49 -2.42 7.54 -9.29
N GLU A 50 -2.72 6.98 -8.11
CA GLU A 50 -1.92 7.21 -6.91
C GLU A 50 -0.48 6.71 -7.08
N CYS A 51 -0.29 5.56 -7.69
CA CYS A 51 1.06 5.03 -7.92
C CYS A 51 1.83 5.86 -8.94
N GLN A 52 1.15 6.41 -9.92
CA GLN A 52 1.76 7.32 -10.88
C GLN A 52 2.20 8.62 -10.18
N GLU A 53 1.34 9.18 -9.34
CA GLU A 53 1.62 10.43 -8.62
C GLU A 53 2.73 10.28 -7.58
N GLU A 54 2.72 9.19 -6.84
CA GLU A 54 3.60 9.04 -5.68
C GLU A 54 4.93 8.36 -6.00
N LEU A 55 4.98 7.48 -7.00
CA LEU A 55 6.18 6.70 -7.32
C LEU A 55 6.61 6.78 -8.78
N ASP A 56 5.86 7.46 -9.63
CA ASP A 56 6.14 7.57 -11.07
C ASP A 56 6.26 6.20 -11.75
N ILE A 57 5.35 5.30 -11.41
CA ILE A 57 5.27 3.97 -12.01
C ILE A 57 3.90 3.74 -12.63
N THR A 58 3.85 2.91 -13.66
CA THR A 58 2.59 2.41 -14.22
C THR A 58 2.34 1.02 -13.67
N LEU A 59 1.19 0.86 -13.02
CA LEU A 59 0.85 -0.35 -12.32
C LEU A 59 -0.05 -1.25 -13.14
N ASP A 60 0.21 -2.56 -13.10
CA ASP A 60 -0.69 -3.60 -13.57
C ASP A 60 -1.43 -4.12 -12.35
N VAL A 61 -2.69 -3.71 -12.19
CA VAL A 61 -3.51 -4.06 -11.03
C VAL A 61 -4.10 -5.45 -11.22
N GLY A 62 -3.83 -6.32 -10.26
CA GLY A 62 -4.35 -7.68 -10.25
C GLY A 62 -5.59 -7.83 -9.38
N GLU A 63 -5.74 -9.00 -8.78
CA GLU A 63 -6.90 -9.32 -7.93
C GLU A 63 -6.81 -8.65 -6.57
N PRO A 64 -7.96 -8.32 -5.96
CA PRO A 64 -7.96 -7.86 -4.57
C PRO A 64 -7.32 -8.92 -3.66
N PHE A 65 -6.45 -8.45 -2.77
CA PHE A 65 -5.83 -9.31 -1.77
C PHE A 65 -6.71 -9.44 -0.53
N MET A 66 -7.17 -8.30 0.00
CA MET A 66 -8.09 -8.25 1.13
C MET A 66 -8.68 -6.86 1.31
N ASP A 67 -9.75 -6.78 2.09
CA ASP A 67 -10.36 -5.53 2.55
C ASP A 67 -10.17 -5.41 4.04
N VAL A 68 -9.97 -4.18 4.51
CA VAL A 68 -9.89 -3.86 5.93
C VAL A 68 -10.76 -2.65 6.22
N VAL A 69 -11.56 -2.72 7.28
CA VAL A 69 -12.25 -1.54 7.80
C VAL A 69 -11.53 -1.11 9.06
N HIS A 70 -11.01 0.11 9.06
CA HIS A 70 -10.32 0.68 10.21
C HIS A 70 -11.12 1.86 10.74
N GLU A 71 -11.47 1.80 12.03
CA GLU A 71 -12.25 2.83 12.68
C GLU A 71 -11.32 3.79 13.42
N TYR A 72 -11.26 5.03 12.94
CA TYR A 72 -10.61 6.12 13.66
C TYR A 72 -11.68 6.89 14.43
N PRO A 73 -11.32 7.67 15.47
CA PRO A 73 -12.30 8.43 16.24
C PRO A 73 -13.22 9.31 15.39
N ASP A 74 -12.69 9.89 14.32
CA ASP A 74 -13.41 10.86 13.50
C ASP A 74 -13.98 10.27 12.21
N ILE A 75 -13.49 9.12 11.75
CA ILE A 75 -13.83 8.62 10.43
C ILE A 75 -13.55 7.12 10.32
N ASN A 76 -14.39 6.42 9.56
CA ASN A 76 -14.16 5.03 9.20
C ASN A 76 -13.56 4.95 7.81
N VAL A 77 -12.52 4.15 7.67
CA VAL A 77 -11.81 3.94 6.41
C VAL A 77 -12.00 2.51 5.95
N HIS A 78 -12.43 2.33 4.69
CA HIS A 78 -12.48 1.03 4.04
C HIS A 78 -11.30 0.97 3.08
N LEU A 79 -10.33 0.12 3.41
CA LEU A 79 -9.11 -0.07 2.61
C LEU A 79 -9.23 -1.34 1.81
N THR A 80 -9.10 -1.24 0.49
CA THR A 80 -9.00 -2.39 -0.41
C THR A 80 -7.55 -2.49 -0.88
N LEU A 81 -6.90 -3.61 -0.59
CA LEU A 81 -5.54 -3.88 -1.03
C LEU A 81 -5.57 -4.81 -2.23
N PHE A 82 -4.91 -4.39 -3.31
CA PHE A 82 -4.82 -5.18 -4.55
C PHE A 82 -3.44 -5.75 -4.72
N ASN A 83 -3.36 -7.00 -5.18
CA ASN A 83 -2.12 -7.53 -5.73
C ASN A 83 -1.81 -6.78 -7.01
N ALA A 84 -0.55 -6.47 -7.24
CA ALA A 84 -0.15 -5.69 -8.40
C ALA A 84 1.29 -5.98 -8.80
N LYS A 85 1.64 -5.56 -10.00
CA LYS A 85 3.00 -5.59 -10.54
C LYS A 85 3.30 -4.25 -11.20
N ILE A 86 4.57 -3.92 -11.31
CA ILE A 86 4.98 -2.77 -12.09
C ILE A 86 4.98 -3.15 -13.57
N MET A 87 4.19 -2.43 -14.37
CA MET A 87 4.15 -2.60 -15.81
C MET A 87 5.30 -1.83 -16.46
N SER A 88 5.57 -0.61 -16.00
CA SER A 88 6.66 0.21 -16.49
C SER A 88 7.10 1.23 -15.43
N GLY A 89 8.34 1.67 -15.55
CA GLY A 89 8.93 2.65 -14.65
C GLY A 89 9.68 2.02 -13.49
N VAL A 90 10.47 2.83 -12.82
CA VAL A 90 11.21 2.46 -11.60
C VAL A 90 10.73 3.37 -10.48
N PRO A 91 10.35 2.82 -9.31
CA PRO A 91 9.83 3.66 -8.22
C PRO A 91 10.75 4.81 -7.86
N ARG A 92 10.18 6.00 -7.76
CA ARG A 92 10.90 7.23 -7.41
C ARG A 92 10.36 7.81 -6.12
N LEU A 93 11.23 8.42 -5.32
CA LEU A 93 10.85 9.10 -4.09
C LEU A 93 10.31 10.49 -4.39
N ILE A 94 9.01 10.58 -4.64
CA ILE A 94 8.33 11.86 -4.90
C ILE A 94 7.74 12.40 -3.59
N GLU A 95 6.98 11.58 -2.87
CA GLU A 95 6.35 11.97 -1.61
C GLU A 95 6.87 11.22 -0.39
N HIS A 96 7.32 9.98 -0.57
CA HIS A 96 7.79 9.15 0.53
C HIS A 96 9.23 9.45 0.91
N ASN A 97 9.56 9.19 2.17
CA ASN A 97 10.92 9.36 2.67
C ASN A 97 11.87 8.26 2.18
N ALA A 98 11.36 7.05 2.05
CA ALA A 98 12.14 5.90 1.60
C ALA A 98 11.22 4.83 1.02
N ILE A 99 11.79 3.91 0.25
CA ILE A 99 11.12 2.70 -0.20
C ILE A 99 12.02 1.50 0.10
N ALA A 100 11.41 0.33 0.25
CA ALA A 100 12.14 -0.91 0.44
C ALA A 100 11.38 -2.06 -0.21
N TRP A 101 12.13 -3.04 -0.72
CA TRP A 101 11.59 -4.30 -1.20
C TRP A 101 11.90 -5.35 -0.14
N ILE A 102 10.89 -5.97 0.43
CA ILE A 102 11.08 -6.90 1.54
C ILE A 102 10.37 -8.23 1.28
N THR A 103 10.89 -9.29 1.92
CA THR A 103 10.21 -10.57 1.98
C THR A 103 9.26 -10.56 3.19
N PRO A 104 8.25 -11.46 3.23
CA PRO A 104 7.39 -11.58 4.41
C PRO A 104 8.14 -11.81 5.72
N ASN A 105 9.30 -12.49 5.68
CA ASN A 105 10.11 -12.74 6.88
C ASN A 105 10.75 -11.46 7.44
N GLU A 106 10.83 -10.41 6.64
CA GLU A 106 11.47 -9.16 7.05
C GLU A 106 10.48 -8.15 7.63
N ILE A 107 9.18 -8.45 7.62
CA ILE A 107 8.13 -7.54 8.12
C ILE A 107 8.44 -7.04 9.53
N SER A 108 8.94 -7.90 10.41
CA SER A 108 9.21 -7.54 11.81
C SER A 108 10.32 -6.50 11.98
N HIS A 109 11.09 -6.23 10.92
CA HIS A 109 12.17 -5.22 10.95
C HIS A 109 11.66 -3.81 10.73
N TYR A 110 10.35 -3.62 10.46
CA TYR A 110 9.79 -2.32 10.11
C TYR A 110 8.56 -2.02 10.98
N GLU A 111 8.38 -0.74 11.31
CA GLU A 111 7.16 -0.29 12.00
C GLU A 111 6.17 0.22 10.97
N PHE A 112 5.00 -0.38 10.94
CA PHE A 112 3.95 -0.04 9.98
C PHE A 112 2.83 0.79 10.62
N CYS A 113 2.11 1.53 9.77
CA CYS A 113 0.92 2.26 10.18
C CYS A 113 -0.12 1.28 10.75
N PRO A 114 -0.90 1.71 11.76
CA PRO A 114 -1.89 0.82 12.41
C PRO A 114 -2.87 0.15 11.45
N ALA A 115 -3.31 0.86 10.41
CA ALA A 115 -4.28 0.34 9.45
C ALA A 115 -3.74 -0.85 8.64
N ASP A 116 -2.42 -1.03 8.58
CA ASP A 116 -1.79 -2.08 7.79
C ASP A 116 -1.52 -3.37 8.59
N GLN A 117 -1.73 -3.36 9.89
CA GLN A 117 -1.36 -4.49 10.75
C GLN A 117 -2.07 -5.79 10.38
N GLU A 118 -3.36 -5.74 10.10
CA GLU A 118 -4.13 -6.92 9.70
C GLU A 118 -3.67 -7.46 8.35
N ILE A 119 -3.29 -6.57 7.45
CA ILE A 119 -2.77 -6.93 6.14
C ILE A 119 -1.47 -7.71 6.28
N LEU A 120 -0.58 -7.24 7.14
CA LEU A 120 0.71 -7.89 7.37
C LEU A 120 0.54 -9.29 7.94
N LYS A 121 -0.40 -9.47 8.86
CA LYS A 121 -0.72 -10.78 9.41
C LYS A 121 -1.18 -11.73 8.33
N GLU A 122 -2.04 -11.26 7.42
CA GLU A 122 -2.56 -12.08 6.32
C GLU A 122 -1.46 -12.45 5.33
N ILE A 123 -0.55 -11.53 5.03
CA ILE A 123 0.60 -11.83 4.16
C ILE A 123 1.42 -12.97 4.76
N ILE A 124 1.73 -12.90 6.05
CA ILE A 124 2.49 -13.94 6.74
C ILE A 124 1.75 -15.28 6.69
N LEU A 125 0.45 -15.28 6.96
CA LEU A 125 -0.37 -16.50 6.96
C LEU A 125 -0.37 -17.17 5.59
N ARG A 126 -0.56 -16.40 4.51
CA ARG A 126 -0.63 -16.95 3.15
C ARG A 126 0.71 -17.45 2.65
N THR A 127 1.82 -16.91 3.15
CA THR A 127 3.16 -17.32 2.72
C THR A 127 3.71 -18.51 3.48
N LYS A 128 3.09 -18.90 4.59
CA LYS A 128 3.46 -20.08 5.37
C LYS A 128 2.90 -21.39 4.82
N ALA A 129 1.97 -21.30 3.90
CA ALA A 129 1.30 -22.47 3.33
C ALA A 129 2.22 -23.26 2.38
#